data_55ecc4a8f2f4146b4ccb20155a5e2410
#
_entry.id   55ecc4a8f2f4146b4ccb20155a5e2410
#
_cell.length_a   1.000
_cell.length_b   1.000
_cell.length_c   1.000
_cell.angle_alpha   90.00
_cell.angle_beta   90.00
_cell.angle_gamma   90.00
#
_symmetry.space_group_name_H-M   'P 1'
#
loop_
_entity.id
_entity.type
_entity.pdbx_description
1 polymer ?
#
loop_
_entity_poly.entity_id
_entity_poly.type
_entity_poly.pdbx_seq_one_letter_code
_entity_poly.pdbx_strand_id
1 'polypeptide(L)'
;MQLIVLWDIDHTLIENAGVSKEIYAAAFSALAGRRPTGPARTEGRTDRLIMRDMFLRDGLLEPDWPAIEAALAHAGEERLGDLRVRGTALPGVREVLKAASAHADWVSSVLTGNIAANARVKLSAFGLDALLDLSAGAYGADAELRPNLVAVARERARRLYDVSADVPAVLVGDTPRDVEAALATDSGIIAVASGIHSAEELADAGASVVLPDLSDTAELLGILEIFAAYRKRPRTSSGCP
;
A
#
# COMPACT_ATOMS: atom_id res chain seq x y z
N MET A 1 10.36 -18.35 -8.54
CA MET A 1 9.50 -17.37 -7.83
C MET A 1 8.04 -17.73 -8.04
N GLN A 2 7.22 -17.73 -6.98
CA GLN A 2 5.86 -18.28 -6.99
C GLN A 2 4.80 -17.26 -6.60
N LEU A 3 5.15 -16.16 -5.89
CA LEU A 3 4.21 -15.17 -5.39
C LEU A 3 4.83 -13.78 -5.25
N ILE A 4 4.04 -12.74 -5.54
CA ILE A 4 4.34 -11.35 -5.19
C ILE A 4 3.36 -10.94 -4.09
N VAL A 5 3.85 -10.60 -2.90
CA VAL A 5 3.05 -10.08 -1.79
C VAL A 5 3.24 -8.57 -1.71
N LEU A 6 2.14 -7.83 -1.81
CA LEU A 6 2.11 -6.37 -1.86
C LEU A 6 1.38 -5.83 -0.63
N TRP A 7 2.13 -5.27 0.30
CA TRP A 7 1.62 -4.73 1.57
C TRP A 7 1.26 -3.26 1.44
N ASP A 8 0.07 -2.86 1.87
CA ASP A 8 -0.17 -1.46 2.19
C ASP A 8 0.56 -1.08 3.50
N ILE A 9 0.70 0.20 3.80
CA ILE A 9 1.48 0.69 4.93
C ILE A 9 0.58 1.22 6.04
N ASP A 10 -0.17 2.30 5.76
CA ASP A 10 -0.97 2.98 6.78
C ASP A 10 -2.14 2.10 7.18
N HIS A 11 -2.33 1.88 8.48
CA HIS A 11 -3.36 1.02 9.08
C HIS A 11 -3.31 -0.47 8.70
N THR A 12 -2.31 -0.88 7.89
CA THR A 12 -2.02 -2.30 7.59
C THR A 12 -0.75 -2.76 8.29
N LEU A 13 0.37 -2.05 8.11
CA LEU A 13 1.65 -2.35 8.75
C LEU A 13 1.91 -1.45 9.97
N ILE A 14 1.43 -0.21 9.93
CA ILE A 14 1.65 0.78 10.99
C ILE A 14 0.36 1.55 11.32
N GLU A 15 0.24 1.94 12.58
CA GLU A 15 -0.63 3.04 13.00
C GLU A 15 0.21 4.32 13.07
N ASN A 16 -0.18 5.33 12.28
CA ASN A 16 0.56 6.59 12.16
C ASN A 16 0.08 7.70 13.11
N ALA A 17 -0.95 7.46 13.91
CA ALA A 17 -1.52 8.39 14.90
C ALA A 17 -1.86 9.79 14.34
N GLY A 18 -2.29 9.85 13.08
CA GLY A 18 -2.65 11.10 12.40
C GLY A 18 -1.47 11.88 11.81
N VAL A 19 -0.24 11.43 11.99
CA VAL A 19 0.96 12.11 11.45
C VAL A 19 0.90 12.22 9.93
N SER A 20 0.31 11.25 9.24
CA SER A 20 0.10 11.34 7.78
C SER A 20 -0.71 12.58 7.38
N LYS A 21 -1.79 12.90 8.11
CA LYS A 21 -2.60 14.11 7.84
C LYS A 21 -1.81 15.40 8.09
N GLU A 22 -0.91 15.39 9.05
CA GLU A 22 0.00 16.52 9.33
C GLU A 22 1.04 16.71 8.22
N ILE A 23 1.56 15.63 7.64
CA ILE A 23 2.48 15.66 6.48
C ILE A 23 1.78 16.37 5.31
N TYR A 24 0.56 15.97 4.95
CA TYR A 24 -0.19 16.62 3.87
C TYR A 24 -0.47 18.09 4.16
N ALA A 25 -0.85 18.41 5.42
CA ALA A 25 -1.12 19.80 5.79
C ALA A 25 0.15 20.68 5.73
N ALA A 26 1.31 20.13 6.11
CA ALA A 26 2.59 20.82 6.03
C ALA A 26 3.02 21.05 4.56
N ALA A 27 2.96 19.99 3.71
CA ALA A 27 3.27 20.08 2.30
C ALA A 27 2.35 21.08 1.57
N PHE A 28 1.04 21.01 1.83
CA PHE A 28 0.09 22.00 1.30
C PHE A 28 0.44 23.42 1.74
N SER A 29 0.75 23.63 3.02
CA SER A 29 1.05 24.97 3.56
C SER A 29 2.32 25.55 2.95
N ALA A 30 3.34 24.71 2.71
CA ALA A 30 4.58 25.15 2.05
C ALA A 30 4.33 25.61 0.60
N LEU A 31 3.45 24.93 -0.12
CA LEU A 31 3.14 25.25 -1.52
C LEU A 31 2.12 26.39 -1.67
N ALA A 32 1.10 26.42 -0.81
CA ALA A 32 0.00 27.39 -0.89
C ALA A 32 0.24 28.68 -0.11
N GLY A 33 1.28 28.75 0.74
CA GLY A 33 1.56 29.89 1.63
C GLY A 33 0.55 30.07 2.76
N ARG A 34 -0.40 29.15 2.95
CA ARG A 34 -1.43 29.15 3.99
C ARG A 34 -1.85 27.74 4.39
N ARG A 35 -2.46 27.60 5.56
CA ARG A 35 -3.00 26.31 6.00
C ARG A 35 -4.18 25.87 5.12
N PRO A 36 -4.38 24.56 4.91
CA PRO A 36 -5.57 24.05 4.24
C PRO A 36 -6.83 24.32 5.08
N THR A 37 -7.98 24.46 4.41
CA THR A 37 -9.28 24.72 5.08
C THR A 37 -9.83 23.49 5.81
N GLY A 38 -9.32 22.31 5.53
CA GLY A 38 -9.71 21.06 6.19
C GLY A 38 -8.66 19.96 6.05
N PRO A 39 -8.82 18.86 6.80
CA PRO A 39 -7.85 17.76 6.79
C PRO A 39 -7.82 17.05 5.42
N ALA A 40 -6.70 16.39 5.15
CA ALA A 40 -6.56 15.48 4.02
C ALA A 40 -7.53 14.29 4.16
N ARG A 41 -8.13 13.87 3.04
CA ARG A 41 -8.94 12.66 2.92
C ARG A 41 -8.04 11.56 2.37
N THR A 42 -7.61 10.67 3.25
CA THR A 42 -6.50 9.75 2.95
C THR A 42 -6.93 8.35 2.52
N GLU A 43 -7.96 7.81 3.10
CA GLU A 43 -8.39 6.41 3.08
C GLU A 43 -8.16 5.69 1.72
N GLY A 44 -7.08 4.91 1.61
CA GLY A 44 -6.71 4.14 0.42
C GLY A 44 -6.41 4.95 -0.86
N ARG A 45 -6.27 6.29 -0.76
CA ARG A 45 -5.96 7.18 -1.89
C ARG A 45 -4.46 7.31 -2.11
N THR A 46 -4.08 7.64 -3.33
CA THR A 46 -2.69 8.01 -3.66
C THR A 46 -2.40 9.46 -3.29
N ASP A 47 -1.15 9.76 -2.98
CA ASP A 47 -0.69 11.12 -2.65
C ASP A 47 -1.07 12.13 -3.75
N ARG A 48 -1.05 11.71 -5.03
CA ARG A 48 -1.53 12.53 -6.15
C ARG A 48 -2.98 12.96 -5.99
N LEU A 49 -3.86 12.02 -5.70
CA LEU A 49 -5.30 12.30 -5.53
C LEU A 49 -5.57 13.10 -4.26
N ILE A 50 -4.82 12.85 -3.18
CA ILE A 50 -4.98 13.57 -1.91
C ILE A 50 -4.61 15.04 -2.08
N MET A 51 -3.43 15.32 -2.63
CA MET A 51 -2.97 16.71 -2.81
C MET A 51 -3.85 17.46 -3.81
N ARG A 52 -4.21 16.84 -4.93
CA ARG A 52 -5.19 17.42 -5.88
C ARG A 52 -6.50 17.80 -5.20
N ASP A 53 -7.09 16.91 -4.41
CA ASP A 53 -8.33 17.17 -3.67
C ASP A 53 -8.17 18.34 -2.69
N MET A 54 -7.02 18.44 -2.02
CA MET A 54 -6.75 19.55 -1.09
C MET A 54 -6.69 20.90 -1.83
N PHE A 55 -5.95 21.00 -2.94
CA PHE A 55 -5.87 22.23 -3.74
C PHE A 55 -7.23 22.62 -4.33
N LEU A 56 -7.97 21.66 -4.88
CA LEU A 56 -9.31 21.90 -5.45
C LEU A 56 -10.31 22.40 -4.40
N ARG A 57 -10.35 21.79 -3.21
CA ARG A 57 -11.24 22.21 -2.11
C ARG A 57 -10.93 23.62 -1.60
N ASP A 58 -9.67 24.00 -1.67
CA ASP A 58 -9.22 25.34 -1.29
C ASP A 58 -9.34 26.38 -2.41
N GLY A 59 -9.86 26.02 -3.59
CA GLY A 59 -10.02 26.90 -4.74
C GLY A 59 -8.70 27.35 -5.37
N LEU A 60 -7.64 26.55 -5.22
CA LEU A 60 -6.30 26.82 -5.73
C LEU A 60 -5.97 25.94 -6.93
N LEU A 61 -5.11 26.46 -7.81
CA LEU A 61 -4.50 25.64 -8.86
C LEU A 61 -3.50 24.65 -8.22
N GLU A 62 -3.55 23.42 -8.69
CA GLU A 62 -2.60 22.38 -8.28
C GLU A 62 -1.22 22.75 -8.85
N PRO A 63 -0.15 22.79 -8.03
CA PRO A 63 1.22 22.92 -8.52
C PRO A 63 1.64 21.69 -9.37
N ASP A 64 2.77 21.80 -10.06
CA ASP A 64 3.33 20.67 -10.77
C ASP A 64 3.70 19.52 -9.79
N TRP A 65 3.63 18.30 -10.29
CA TRP A 65 3.85 17.11 -9.45
C TRP A 65 5.25 17.08 -8.78
N PRO A 66 6.36 17.43 -9.47
CA PRO A 66 7.67 17.47 -8.82
C PRO A 66 7.74 18.38 -7.58
N ALA A 67 7.07 19.54 -7.61
CA ALA A 67 7.00 20.43 -6.45
C ALA A 67 6.19 19.82 -5.31
N ILE A 68 5.05 19.18 -5.61
CA ILE A 68 4.23 18.47 -4.63
C ILE A 68 5.01 17.32 -4.00
N GLU A 69 5.67 16.49 -4.80
CA GLU A 69 6.45 15.35 -4.33
C GLU A 69 7.60 15.79 -3.42
N ALA A 70 8.32 16.84 -3.80
CA ALA A 70 9.40 17.41 -2.97
C ALA A 70 8.88 17.93 -1.62
N ALA A 71 7.73 18.64 -1.62
CA ALA A 71 7.12 19.16 -0.40
C ALA A 71 6.64 18.02 0.53
N LEU A 72 6.05 16.96 -0.04
CA LEU A 72 5.64 15.78 0.71
C LEU A 72 6.84 15.03 1.32
N ALA A 73 7.92 14.85 0.55
CA ALA A 73 9.14 14.20 1.03
C ALA A 73 9.76 14.98 2.20
N HIS A 74 9.91 16.29 2.04
CA HIS A 74 10.44 17.15 3.10
C HIS A 74 9.58 17.11 4.37
N ALA A 75 8.25 17.27 4.21
CA ALA A 75 7.32 17.20 5.34
C ALA A 75 7.36 15.84 6.05
N GLY A 76 7.53 14.74 5.31
CA GLY A 76 7.67 13.40 5.87
C GLY A 76 8.94 13.23 6.71
N GLU A 77 10.07 13.69 6.19
CA GLU A 77 11.36 13.66 6.93
C GLU A 77 11.27 14.43 8.24
N GLU A 78 10.69 15.63 8.24
CA GLU A 78 10.49 16.44 9.44
C GLU A 78 9.61 15.74 10.49
N ARG A 79 8.70 14.86 10.09
CA ARG A 79 7.76 14.13 10.97
C ARG A 79 8.24 12.76 11.41
N LEU A 80 9.45 12.32 11.05
CA LEU A 80 10.01 11.04 11.49
C LEU A 80 10.03 10.90 13.03
N GLY A 81 10.36 11.98 13.74
CA GLY A 81 10.35 12.02 15.21
C GLY A 81 8.94 11.81 15.76
N ASP A 82 7.95 12.48 15.19
CA ASP A 82 6.54 12.37 15.59
C ASP A 82 6.00 10.95 15.36
N LEU A 83 6.35 10.34 14.22
CA LEU A 83 5.99 8.93 13.93
C LEU A 83 6.56 7.98 14.98
N ARG A 84 7.82 8.13 15.38
CA ARG A 84 8.46 7.27 16.39
C ARG A 84 7.84 7.41 17.78
N VAL A 85 7.36 8.60 18.13
CA VAL A 85 6.80 8.88 19.46
C VAL A 85 5.32 8.50 19.53
N ARG A 86 4.57 8.75 18.48
CA ARG A 86 3.11 8.66 18.47
C ARG A 86 2.58 7.40 17.77
N GLY A 87 3.28 6.96 16.71
CA GLY A 87 2.89 5.80 15.93
C GLY A 87 3.40 4.49 16.51
N THR A 88 2.99 3.39 15.89
CA THR A 88 3.44 2.04 16.25
C THR A 88 3.37 1.10 15.05
N ALA A 89 4.20 0.05 15.04
CA ALA A 89 3.95 -1.11 14.19
C ALA A 89 2.72 -1.88 14.71
N LEU A 90 1.84 -2.31 13.82
CA LEU A 90 0.64 -3.05 14.20
C LEU A 90 0.99 -4.48 14.68
N PRO A 91 0.07 -5.13 15.44
CA PRO A 91 0.30 -6.48 15.96
C PRO A 91 0.64 -7.50 14.85
N GLY A 92 1.62 -8.37 15.10
CA GLY A 92 2.05 -9.46 14.20
C GLY A 92 2.84 -9.03 12.97
N VAL A 93 2.91 -7.73 12.65
CA VAL A 93 3.54 -7.21 11.41
C VAL A 93 4.99 -7.64 11.29
N ARG A 94 5.78 -7.52 12.35
CA ARG A 94 7.21 -7.85 12.29
C ARG A 94 7.45 -9.34 12.04
N GLU A 95 6.66 -10.18 12.66
CA GLU A 95 6.73 -11.62 12.55
C GLU A 95 6.35 -12.08 11.14
N VAL A 96 5.24 -11.56 10.62
CA VAL A 96 4.77 -11.93 9.28
C VAL A 96 5.69 -11.42 8.17
N LEU A 97 6.21 -10.19 8.28
CA LEU A 97 7.16 -9.67 7.30
C LEU A 97 8.48 -10.45 7.31
N LYS A 98 8.99 -10.84 8.49
CA LYS A 98 10.17 -11.72 8.59
C LYS A 98 9.93 -13.06 7.92
N ALA A 99 8.78 -13.68 8.19
CA ALA A 99 8.45 -14.97 7.62
C ALA A 99 8.28 -14.89 6.08
N ALA A 100 7.57 -13.87 5.58
CA ALA A 100 7.40 -13.64 4.16
C ALA A 100 8.73 -13.34 3.44
N SER A 101 9.62 -12.53 4.05
CA SER A 101 10.92 -12.21 3.47
C SER A 101 11.91 -13.39 3.48
N ALA A 102 11.73 -14.34 4.39
CA ALA A 102 12.54 -15.57 4.46
C ALA A 102 12.13 -16.62 3.42
N HIS A 103 10.96 -16.46 2.79
CA HIS A 103 10.47 -17.40 1.78
C HIS A 103 11.18 -17.18 0.44
N ALA A 104 12.03 -18.13 0.05
CA ALA A 104 12.93 -17.98 -1.13
C ALA A 104 12.21 -17.71 -2.46
N ASP A 105 10.95 -18.14 -2.56
CA ASP A 105 10.16 -18.04 -3.78
C ASP A 105 9.16 -16.86 -3.79
N TRP A 106 9.17 -16.02 -2.79
CA TRP A 106 8.26 -14.86 -2.70
C TRP A 106 9.02 -13.55 -2.84
N VAL A 107 8.36 -12.56 -3.49
CA VAL A 107 8.74 -11.15 -3.40
C VAL A 107 7.81 -10.50 -2.40
N SER A 108 8.34 -10.01 -1.29
CA SER A 108 7.60 -9.26 -0.27
C SER A 108 7.94 -7.77 -0.43
N SER A 109 6.97 -6.99 -0.91
CA SER A 109 7.14 -5.58 -1.22
C SER A 109 5.92 -4.75 -0.84
N VAL A 110 5.89 -3.47 -1.18
CA VAL A 110 4.78 -2.57 -0.83
C VAL A 110 3.94 -2.16 -2.03
N LEU A 111 2.65 -1.93 -1.78
CA LEU A 111 1.76 -1.20 -2.67
C LEU A 111 1.02 -0.16 -1.85
N THR A 112 1.40 1.09 -1.97
CA THR A 112 0.91 2.15 -1.10
C THR A 112 0.56 3.42 -1.85
N GLY A 113 -0.39 4.18 -1.32
CA GLY A 113 -0.70 5.53 -1.79
C GLY A 113 0.40 6.56 -1.51
N ASN A 114 1.34 6.26 -0.61
CA ASN A 114 2.44 7.15 -0.27
C ASN A 114 3.47 7.26 -1.40
N ILE A 115 4.12 8.42 -1.54
CA ILE A 115 5.36 8.52 -2.32
C ILE A 115 6.45 7.65 -1.70
N ALA A 116 7.42 7.22 -2.51
CA ALA A 116 8.49 6.30 -2.08
C ALA A 116 9.28 6.84 -0.86
N ALA A 117 9.54 8.15 -0.81
CA ALA A 117 10.25 8.78 0.30
C ALA A 117 9.47 8.62 1.61
N ASN A 118 8.17 8.95 1.62
CA ASN A 118 7.33 8.85 2.82
C ASN A 118 7.06 7.41 3.24
N ALA A 119 6.90 6.49 2.29
CA ALA A 119 6.82 5.06 2.57
C ALA A 119 8.07 4.58 3.34
N ARG A 120 9.27 4.97 2.86
CA ARG A 120 10.54 4.64 3.53
C ARG A 120 10.63 5.26 4.93
N VAL A 121 10.28 6.55 5.09
CA VAL A 121 10.26 7.23 6.40
C VAL A 121 9.36 6.48 7.38
N LYS A 122 8.15 6.14 6.97
CA LYS A 122 7.17 5.41 7.79
C LYS A 122 7.66 4.03 8.22
N LEU A 123 8.17 3.24 7.27
CA LEU A 123 8.68 1.90 7.55
C LEU A 123 9.93 1.93 8.43
N SER A 124 10.88 2.84 8.17
CA SER A 124 12.12 2.98 8.92
C SER A 124 11.89 3.50 10.35
N ALA A 125 10.82 4.25 10.59
CA ALA A 125 10.43 4.68 11.93
C ALA A 125 10.31 3.50 12.90
N PHE A 126 9.88 2.34 12.38
CA PHE A 126 9.64 1.11 13.14
C PHE A 126 10.57 -0.06 12.74
N GLY A 127 11.60 0.20 11.91
CA GLY A 127 12.58 -0.81 11.46
C GLY A 127 11.94 -1.95 10.64
N LEU A 128 10.95 -1.62 9.82
CA LEU A 128 10.26 -2.56 8.92
C LEU A 128 10.82 -2.53 7.50
N ASP A 129 11.52 -1.47 7.12
CA ASP A 129 12.07 -1.26 5.78
C ASP A 129 13.07 -2.34 5.35
N ALA A 130 13.85 -2.89 6.30
CA ALA A 130 14.79 -3.97 6.04
C ALA A 130 14.13 -5.35 5.78
N LEU A 131 12.82 -5.47 6.05
CA LEU A 131 12.04 -6.70 5.87
C LEU A 131 11.28 -6.75 4.54
N LEU A 132 11.42 -5.71 3.71
CA LEU A 132 10.68 -5.52 2.48
C LEU A 132 11.61 -5.17 1.33
N ASP A 133 11.38 -5.71 0.15
CA ASP A 133 12.05 -5.21 -1.05
C ASP A 133 11.33 -3.99 -1.61
N LEU A 134 11.75 -2.82 -1.18
CA LEU A 134 11.18 -1.55 -1.61
C LEU A 134 11.45 -1.22 -3.09
N SER A 135 12.38 -1.95 -3.75
CA SER A 135 12.67 -1.75 -5.18
C SER A 135 11.59 -2.31 -6.09
N ALA A 136 10.91 -3.38 -5.64
CA ALA A 136 9.79 -3.99 -6.34
C ALA A 136 8.44 -3.34 -6.02
N GLY A 137 8.39 -2.41 -5.06
CA GLY A 137 7.17 -1.75 -4.60
C GLY A 137 6.60 -0.76 -5.61
N ALA A 138 5.31 -0.41 -5.41
CA ALA A 138 4.64 0.65 -6.14
C ALA A 138 4.09 1.71 -5.19
N TYR A 139 4.17 2.97 -5.61
CA TYR A 139 4.01 4.14 -4.77
C TYR A 139 3.03 5.13 -5.38
N GLY A 140 2.45 6.01 -4.58
CA GLY A 140 1.47 6.99 -5.02
C GLY A 140 1.97 8.00 -6.06
N ALA A 141 3.29 8.11 -6.26
CA ALA A 141 3.89 8.88 -7.36
C ALA A 141 3.78 8.16 -8.72
N ASP A 142 3.72 6.84 -8.72
CA ASP A 142 3.75 6.02 -9.94
C ASP A 142 2.44 6.10 -10.74
N ALA A 143 1.30 6.23 -10.06
CA ALA A 143 0.00 6.32 -10.71
C ALA A 143 -1.05 6.99 -9.81
N GLU A 144 -2.10 7.56 -10.41
CA GLU A 144 -3.22 8.15 -9.67
C GLU A 144 -4.16 7.08 -9.10
N LEU A 145 -4.47 6.08 -9.90
CA LEU A 145 -5.40 5.02 -9.53
C LEU A 145 -4.66 3.82 -8.95
N ARG A 146 -5.12 3.34 -7.81
CA ARG A 146 -4.50 2.21 -7.08
C ARG A 146 -4.37 0.92 -7.90
N PRO A 147 -5.32 0.51 -8.75
CA PRO A 147 -5.13 -0.65 -9.63
C PRO A 147 -3.91 -0.55 -10.54
N ASN A 148 -3.57 0.66 -11.01
CA ASN A 148 -2.39 0.86 -11.87
C ASN A 148 -1.08 0.64 -11.11
N LEU A 149 -1.05 0.84 -9.79
CA LEU A 149 0.11 0.53 -8.96
C LEU A 149 0.42 -0.97 -8.97
N VAL A 150 -0.59 -1.84 -9.04
CA VAL A 150 -0.38 -3.30 -9.14
C VAL A 150 0.39 -3.66 -10.41
N ALA A 151 0.05 -3.04 -11.54
CA ALA A 151 0.77 -3.26 -12.80
C ALA A 151 2.24 -2.79 -12.70
N VAL A 152 2.48 -1.65 -12.04
CA VAL A 152 3.84 -1.14 -11.79
C VAL A 152 4.66 -2.11 -10.93
N ALA A 153 4.10 -2.58 -9.80
CA ALA A 153 4.78 -3.53 -8.92
C ALA A 153 5.10 -4.86 -9.64
N ARG A 154 4.14 -5.41 -10.41
CA ARG A 154 4.36 -6.62 -11.22
C ARG A 154 5.50 -6.43 -12.24
N GLU A 155 5.52 -5.28 -12.93
CA GLU A 155 6.57 -5.01 -13.93
C GLU A 155 7.94 -4.80 -13.27
N ARG A 156 8.01 -4.16 -12.09
CA ARG A 156 9.25 -4.04 -11.31
C ARG A 156 9.74 -5.42 -10.85
N ALA A 157 8.86 -6.25 -10.29
CA ALA A 157 9.21 -7.61 -9.88
C ALA A 157 9.69 -8.45 -11.09
N ARG A 158 9.03 -8.32 -12.24
CA ARG A 158 9.43 -9.01 -13.47
C ARG A 158 10.85 -8.63 -13.90
N ARG A 159 11.19 -7.34 -13.84
CA ARG A 159 12.53 -6.86 -14.23
C ARG A 159 13.62 -7.25 -13.24
N LEU A 160 13.33 -7.23 -11.94
CA LEU A 160 14.31 -7.48 -10.90
C LEU A 160 14.59 -8.96 -10.68
N TYR A 161 13.58 -9.81 -10.89
CA TYR A 161 13.64 -11.24 -10.52
C TYR A 161 13.41 -12.20 -11.67
N ASP A 162 13.29 -11.70 -12.90
CA ASP A 162 12.99 -12.51 -14.10
C ASP A 162 11.78 -13.43 -13.91
N VAL A 163 10.73 -12.88 -13.28
CA VAL A 163 9.50 -13.62 -13.04
C VAL A 163 8.58 -13.63 -14.25
N SER A 164 7.84 -14.72 -14.43
CA SER A 164 6.79 -14.82 -15.45
C SER A 164 5.73 -13.73 -15.26
N ALA A 165 5.13 -13.24 -16.36
CA ALA A 165 4.01 -12.33 -16.32
C ALA A 165 2.79 -12.90 -15.58
N ASP A 166 2.69 -14.24 -15.47
CA ASP A 166 1.57 -14.95 -14.84
C ASP A 166 1.81 -15.24 -13.35
N VAL A 167 2.88 -14.69 -12.74
CA VAL A 167 3.11 -14.86 -11.29
C VAL A 167 1.94 -14.24 -10.53
N PRO A 168 1.30 -15.00 -9.60
CA PRO A 168 0.25 -14.47 -8.76
C PRO A 168 0.76 -13.29 -7.94
N ALA A 169 -0.09 -12.29 -7.75
CA ALA A 169 0.13 -11.23 -6.77
C ALA A 169 -1.01 -11.24 -5.77
N VAL A 170 -0.68 -10.96 -4.51
CA VAL A 170 -1.65 -10.80 -3.43
C VAL A 170 -1.44 -9.43 -2.80
N LEU A 171 -2.52 -8.67 -2.67
CA LEU A 171 -2.54 -7.43 -1.90
C LEU A 171 -2.92 -7.76 -0.46
N VAL A 172 -2.27 -7.08 0.48
CA VAL A 172 -2.64 -7.08 1.90
C VAL A 172 -2.91 -5.63 2.29
N GLY A 173 -4.16 -5.31 2.68
CA GLY A 173 -4.56 -3.92 2.94
C GLY A 173 -5.84 -3.82 3.75
N ASP A 174 -6.13 -2.62 4.29
CA ASP A 174 -7.20 -2.38 5.25
C ASP A 174 -8.39 -1.58 4.67
N THR A 175 -8.36 -1.26 3.37
CA THR A 175 -9.41 -0.43 2.77
C THR A 175 -10.19 -1.13 1.64
N PRO A 176 -11.45 -0.74 1.38
CA PRO A 176 -12.18 -1.17 0.18
C PRO A 176 -11.45 -0.89 -1.13
N ARG A 177 -10.58 0.14 -1.17
CA ARG A 177 -9.75 0.43 -2.36
C ARG A 177 -8.65 -0.59 -2.61
N ASP A 178 -8.15 -1.24 -1.57
CA ASP A 178 -7.23 -2.39 -1.73
C ASP A 178 -7.97 -3.56 -2.35
N VAL A 179 -9.19 -3.82 -1.86
CA VAL A 179 -10.05 -4.86 -2.41
C VAL A 179 -10.38 -4.58 -3.87
N GLU A 180 -10.84 -3.37 -4.20
CA GLU A 180 -11.12 -2.94 -5.58
C GLU A 180 -9.89 -3.08 -6.49
N ALA A 181 -8.70 -2.68 -6.00
CA ALA A 181 -7.46 -2.76 -6.77
C ALA A 181 -7.06 -4.22 -7.05
N ALA A 182 -7.20 -5.09 -6.08
CA ALA A 182 -6.93 -6.51 -6.25
C ALA A 182 -7.88 -7.16 -7.26
N LEU A 183 -9.19 -6.93 -7.10
CA LEU A 183 -10.21 -7.48 -8.00
C LEU A 183 -10.06 -6.96 -9.44
N ALA A 184 -9.79 -5.66 -9.61
CA ALA A 184 -9.62 -5.05 -10.94
C ALA A 184 -8.38 -5.55 -11.68
N THR A 185 -7.40 -6.13 -10.97
CA THR A 185 -6.13 -6.61 -11.53
C THR A 185 -5.96 -8.12 -11.47
N ASP A 186 -7.05 -8.82 -11.13
CA ASP A 186 -7.06 -10.28 -11.01
C ASP A 186 -5.94 -10.77 -10.05
N SER A 187 -5.78 -10.03 -8.95
CA SER A 187 -4.86 -10.34 -7.85
C SER A 187 -5.64 -10.90 -6.66
N GLY A 188 -4.97 -11.67 -5.81
CA GLY A 188 -5.52 -12.06 -4.53
C GLY A 188 -5.65 -10.85 -3.59
N ILE A 189 -6.53 -10.96 -2.61
CA ILE A 189 -6.70 -9.98 -1.54
C ILE A 189 -6.78 -10.69 -0.19
N ILE A 190 -6.01 -10.22 0.77
CA ILE A 190 -6.15 -10.47 2.19
C ILE A 190 -6.47 -9.10 2.81
N ALA A 191 -7.75 -8.88 3.10
CA ALA A 191 -8.16 -7.66 3.77
C ALA A 191 -7.90 -7.77 5.28
N VAL A 192 -7.49 -6.67 5.91
CA VAL A 192 -7.18 -6.64 7.34
C VAL A 192 -8.02 -5.55 8.00
N ALA A 193 -8.87 -5.93 8.96
CA ALA A 193 -9.76 -4.99 9.64
C ALA A 193 -9.06 -4.22 10.78
N SER A 194 -7.83 -3.76 10.52
CA SER A 194 -6.99 -3.01 11.46
C SER A 194 -7.10 -1.49 11.31
N GLY A 195 -7.73 -1.01 10.23
CA GLY A 195 -7.98 0.40 9.96
C GLY A 195 -9.36 0.86 10.43
N ILE A 196 -9.91 1.84 9.72
CA ILE A 196 -11.23 2.41 10.03
C ILE A 196 -12.40 1.60 9.47
N HIS A 197 -12.14 0.71 8.51
CA HIS A 197 -13.17 -0.12 7.88
C HIS A 197 -13.38 -1.42 8.65
N SER A 198 -14.65 -1.76 8.85
CA SER A 198 -15.03 -3.01 9.52
C SER A 198 -14.79 -4.22 8.61
N ALA A 199 -14.72 -5.41 9.22
CA ALA A 199 -14.63 -6.66 8.47
C ALA A 199 -15.81 -6.86 7.50
N GLU A 200 -17.01 -6.39 7.87
CA GLU A 200 -18.21 -6.44 7.05
C GLU A 200 -18.07 -5.53 5.81
N GLU A 201 -17.60 -4.28 5.98
CA GLU A 201 -17.36 -3.35 4.87
C GLU A 201 -16.33 -3.90 3.88
N LEU A 202 -15.26 -4.53 4.38
CA LEU A 202 -14.24 -5.16 3.54
C LEU A 202 -14.78 -6.38 2.79
N ALA A 203 -15.60 -7.21 3.45
CA ALA A 203 -16.27 -8.34 2.80
C ALA A 203 -17.29 -7.87 1.75
N ASP A 204 -18.07 -6.84 2.03
CA ASP A 204 -19.02 -6.23 1.09
C ASP A 204 -18.32 -5.62 -0.12
N ALA A 205 -17.11 -5.12 0.03
CA ALA A 205 -16.27 -4.68 -1.08
C ALA A 205 -15.77 -5.84 -1.96
N GLY A 206 -15.94 -7.08 -1.54
CA GLY A 206 -15.61 -8.30 -2.29
C GLY A 206 -14.36 -9.04 -1.80
N ALA A 207 -13.84 -8.71 -0.61
CA ALA A 207 -12.73 -9.47 -0.03
C ALA A 207 -13.20 -10.87 0.38
N SER A 208 -12.59 -11.90 -0.20
CA SER A 208 -12.87 -13.30 0.14
C SER A 208 -12.18 -13.77 1.43
N VAL A 209 -11.15 -13.05 1.85
CA VAL A 209 -10.40 -13.27 3.09
C VAL A 209 -10.34 -11.95 3.85
N VAL A 210 -10.81 -11.96 5.09
CA VAL A 210 -10.75 -10.80 5.99
C VAL A 210 -10.20 -11.27 7.33
N LEU A 211 -9.06 -10.72 7.74
CA LEU A 211 -8.41 -10.99 9.02
C LEU A 211 -8.64 -9.81 9.98
N PRO A 212 -8.74 -10.03 11.28
CA PRO A 212 -8.87 -8.95 12.25
C PRO A 212 -7.57 -8.10 12.35
N ASP A 213 -6.43 -8.76 12.29
CA ASP A 213 -5.08 -8.19 12.28
C ASP A 213 -4.06 -9.20 11.73
N LEU A 214 -2.77 -8.91 11.84
CA LEU A 214 -1.68 -9.77 11.35
C LEU A 214 -1.04 -10.63 12.46
N SER A 215 -1.68 -10.78 13.62
CA SER A 215 -1.11 -11.51 14.78
C SER A 215 -0.98 -13.01 14.55
N ASP A 216 -1.91 -13.61 13.80
CA ASP A 216 -1.80 -15.03 13.43
C ASP A 216 -0.95 -15.20 12.17
N THR A 217 0.38 -15.18 12.38
CA THR A 217 1.35 -15.38 11.30
C THR A 217 1.15 -16.70 10.57
N ALA A 218 0.77 -17.77 11.28
CA ALA A 218 0.61 -19.10 10.68
C ALA A 218 -0.60 -19.15 9.75
N GLU A 219 -1.72 -18.55 10.15
CA GLU A 219 -2.91 -18.43 9.33
C GLU A 219 -2.61 -17.65 8.05
N LEU A 220 -1.99 -16.47 8.18
CA LEU A 220 -1.69 -15.62 7.03
C LEU A 220 -0.73 -16.32 6.05
N LEU A 221 0.33 -16.96 6.53
CA LEU A 221 1.26 -17.70 5.66
C LEU A 221 0.56 -18.84 4.94
N GLY A 222 -0.31 -19.60 5.63
CA GLY A 222 -1.11 -20.65 5.00
C GLY A 222 -2.01 -20.12 3.87
N ILE A 223 -2.61 -18.94 4.05
CA ILE A 223 -3.41 -18.28 3.01
C ILE A 223 -2.52 -17.85 1.83
N LEU A 224 -1.34 -17.28 2.09
CA LEU A 224 -0.40 -16.90 1.03
C LEU A 224 0.10 -18.12 0.23
N GLU A 225 0.33 -19.28 0.88
CA GLU A 225 0.69 -20.53 0.21
C GLU A 225 -0.44 -21.02 -0.73
N ILE A 226 -1.70 -20.88 -0.32
CA ILE A 226 -2.85 -21.20 -1.16
C ILE A 226 -2.84 -20.33 -2.43
N PHE A 227 -2.62 -19.02 -2.29
CA PHE A 227 -2.51 -18.11 -3.45
C PHE A 227 -1.30 -18.46 -4.34
N ALA A 228 -0.16 -18.83 -3.76
CA ALA A 228 1.02 -19.24 -4.52
C ALA A 228 0.78 -20.51 -5.33
N ALA A 229 0.00 -21.46 -4.77
CA ALA A 229 -0.38 -22.69 -5.45
C ALA A 229 -1.45 -22.49 -6.54
N TYR A 230 -2.19 -21.39 -6.48
CA TYR A 230 -3.28 -21.10 -7.40
C TYR A 230 -2.76 -20.55 -8.72
N ARG A 231 -2.05 -21.40 -9.51
CA ARG A 231 -1.73 -21.08 -10.90
C ARG A 231 -3.04 -21.02 -11.68
N LYS A 232 -3.32 -19.87 -12.34
CA LYS A 232 -4.44 -19.79 -13.29
C LYS A 232 -4.40 -21.02 -14.20
N ARG A 233 -5.45 -21.83 -14.17
CA ARG A 233 -5.70 -22.78 -15.27
C ARG A 233 -5.78 -21.93 -16.54
N PRO A 234 -5.01 -22.31 -17.60
CA PRO A 234 -5.15 -21.59 -18.87
C PRO A 234 -6.64 -21.56 -19.23
N ARG A 235 -7.16 -20.39 -19.57
CA ARG A 235 -8.49 -20.29 -20.17
C ARG A 235 -8.48 -21.20 -21.37
N THR A 236 -9.08 -22.37 -21.26
CA THR A 236 -9.40 -23.18 -22.42
C THR A 236 -10.35 -22.33 -23.25
N SER A 237 -9.86 -21.86 -24.41
CA SER A 237 -10.72 -21.30 -25.44
C SER A 237 -11.73 -22.39 -25.74
N SER A 238 -12.94 -22.28 -25.18
CA SER A 238 -14.09 -23.03 -25.64
C SER A 238 -14.35 -22.55 -27.07
N GLY A 239 -13.71 -23.21 -28.04
CA GLY A 239 -14.15 -23.16 -29.41
C GLY A 239 -15.60 -23.62 -29.42
N CYS A 240 -16.47 -22.72 -29.76
CA CYS A 240 -17.82 -23.07 -30.18
C CYS A 240 -17.74 -23.72 -31.58
N PRO A 241 -18.37 -24.86 -31.81
CA PRO A 241 -18.43 -25.48 -33.10
C PRO A 241 -19.26 -24.65 -34.11
#